data_4dfcf912336babf72a1658972ec43e76
#
_entry.id   4dfcf912336babf72a1658972ec43e76
#
_cell.length_a   1.000
_cell.length_b   1.000
_cell.length_c   1.000
_cell.angle_alpha   90.00
_cell.angle_beta   90.00
_cell.angle_gamma   90.00
#
_symmetry.space_group_name_H-M   'P 1'
#
loop_
_entity.id
_entity.type
_entity.pdbx_description
1 polymer ?
#
loop_
_entity_poly.entity_id
_entity_poly.type
_entity_poly.pdbx_seq_one_letter_code
_entity_poly.pdbx_strand_id
1 'polypeptide(L)'
;MGYHFVQGSRFIKGGGEENTPFIRKYAIKLLHAPILSFYSKFNWSDTTQGYRGYNNIIFKDKRISIFRNIFKKYELLAYLNYILPLKGYSCVEIPTFRKYNKFNKLNSKIKGFSSNLEIIKVLFKACWGHFNKKR
;
A
#
# COMPACT_ATOMS: atom_id res chain seq x y z
N MET A 1 20.06 2.04 -13.27
CA MET A 1 18.74 2.68 -13.40
C MET A 1 18.06 2.63 -12.04
N GLY A 2 17.57 3.76 -11.54
CA GLY A 2 16.89 3.84 -10.26
C GLY A 2 15.38 3.66 -10.42
N TYR A 3 14.73 3.07 -9.42
CA TYR A 3 13.27 3.03 -9.33
C TYR A 3 12.75 4.33 -8.73
N HIS A 4 11.56 4.74 -9.16
CA HIS A 4 10.90 5.93 -8.61
C HIS A 4 10.16 5.60 -7.31
N PHE A 5 9.62 4.38 -7.22
CA PHE A 5 8.89 3.90 -6.05
C PHE A 5 9.29 2.47 -5.69
N VAL A 6 9.64 2.28 -4.43
CA VAL A 6 10.03 1.00 -3.87
C VAL A 6 9.07 0.64 -2.74
N GLN A 7 8.44 -0.52 -2.81
CA GLN A 7 7.51 -1.05 -1.81
C GLN A 7 8.13 -2.26 -1.13
N GLY A 8 8.19 -2.27 0.19
CA GLY A 8 8.56 -3.47 0.93
C GLY A 8 7.46 -4.52 0.87
N SER A 9 7.82 -5.77 0.57
CA SER A 9 6.89 -6.89 0.55
C SER A 9 7.38 -8.06 1.39
N ARG A 10 6.47 -8.63 2.17
CA ARG A 10 6.68 -9.85 2.94
C ARG A 10 6.42 -11.11 2.12
N PHE A 11 5.78 -10.98 0.97
CA PHE A 11 5.19 -12.09 0.24
C PHE A 11 5.89 -12.41 -1.09
N ILE A 12 6.94 -11.70 -1.43
CA ILE A 12 7.83 -12.05 -2.55
C ILE A 12 8.98 -12.96 -2.08
N LYS A 13 9.70 -13.57 -3.02
CA LYS A 13 10.88 -14.40 -2.73
C LYS A 13 11.90 -13.60 -1.90
N GLY A 14 12.35 -14.16 -0.80
CA GLY A 14 13.25 -13.51 0.15
C GLY A 14 12.57 -12.63 1.19
N GLY A 15 11.27 -12.34 1.07
CA GLY A 15 10.48 -11.72 2.12
C GLY A 15 9.96 -12.72 3.15
N GLY A 16 9.46 -12.23 4.28
CA GLY A 16 8.93 -13.10 5.31
C GLY A 16 8.13 -12.38 6.38
N GLU A 17 7.40 -13.18 7.12
CA GLU A 17 6.60 -12.71 8.24
C GLU A 17 6.57 -13.72 9.38
N GLU A 18 6.41 -13.21 10.59
CA GLU A 18 6.24 -14.02 11.79
C GLU A 18 5.07 -13.49 12.61
N ASN A 19 4.16 -14.39 13.01
CA ASN A 19 2.99 -14.07 13.85
C ASN A 19 2.03 -13.01 13.25
N THR A 20 1.95 -12.88 11.95
CA THR A 20 0.94 -12.02 11.33
C THR A 20 -0.46 -12.61 11.57
N PRO A 21 -1.43 -11.81 12.05
CA PRO A 21 -2.80 -12.27 12.21
C PRO A 21 -3.35 -12.87 10.91
N PHE A 22 -3.92 -14.09 11.00
CA PHE A 22 -4.34 -14.87 9.84
C PHE A 22 -5.29 -14.12 8.92
N ILE A 23 -6.32 -13.50 9.50
CA ILE A 23 -7.32 -12.70 8.76
C ILE A 23 -6.63 -11.58 7.97
N ARG A 24 -5.66 -10.91 8.57
CA ARG A 24 -4.92 -9.83 7.92
C ARG A 24 -4.09 -10.33 6.74
N LYS A 25 -3.41 -11.46 6.90
CA LYS A 25 -2.60 -12.08 5.84
C LYS A 25 -3.45 -12.40 4.62
N TYR A 26 -4.58 -13.07 4.83
CA TYR A 26 -5.49 -13.44 3.74
C TYR A 26 -6.19 -12.23 3.12
N ALA A 27 -6.61 -11.24 3.92
CA ALA A 27 -7.18 -10.00 3.40
C ALA A 27 -6.20 -9.26 2.46
N ILE A 28 -4.90 -9.25 2.78
CA ILE A 28 -3.90 -8.65 1.90
C ILE A 28 -3.74 -9.46 0.62
N LYS A 29 -3.52 -10.76 0.73
CA LYS A 29 -3.19 -11.63 -0.40
C LYS A 29 -4.35 -11.86 -1.37
N LEU A 30 -5.57 -11.98 -0.85
CA LEU A 30 -6.75 -12.37 -1.63
C LEU A 30 -7.62 -11.18 -2.06
N LEU A 31 -7.53 -10.06 -1.37
CA LEU A 31 -8.37 -8.89 -1.69
C LEU A 31 -7.51 -7.67 -2.03
N HIS A 32 -6.69 -7.22 -1.10
CA HIS A 32 -6.05 -5.92 -1.21
C HIS A 32 -5.04 -5.85 -2.34
N ALA A 33 -4.11 -6.79 -2.40
CA ALA A 33 -3.08 -6.82 -3.43
C ALA A 33 -3.65 -7.13 -4.83
N PRO A 34 -4.55 -8.13 -5.03
CA PRO A 34 -5.16 -8.37 -6.34
C PRO A 34 -5.97 -7.21 -6.88
N ILE A 35 -6.79 -6.55 -6.04
CA ILE A 35 -7.59 -5.40 -6.47
C ILE A 35 -6.68 -4.25 -6.91
N LEU A 36 -5.68 -3.88 -6.10
CA LEU A 36 -4.74 -2.83 -6.49
C LEU A 36 -3.93 -3.21 -7.73
N SER A 37 -3.50 -4.46 -7.86
CA SER A 37 -2.76 -4.92 -9.03
C SER A 37 -3.58 -4.76 -10.31
N PHE A 38 -4.84 -5.16 -10.27
CA PHE A 38 -5.76 -5.02 -11.42
C PHE A 38 -5.93 -3.56 -11.84
N TYR A 39 -6.25 -2.67 -10.90
CA TYR A 39 -6.52 -1.27 -11.21
C TYR A 39 -5.26 -0.44 -11.50
N SER A 40 -4.12 -0.74 -10.88
CA SER A 40 -2.86 -0.03 -11.10
C SER A 40 -2.06 -0.54 -12.30
N LYS A 41 -2.45 -1.69 -12.86
CA LYS A 41 -1.70 -2.41 -13.91
C LYS A 41 -0.26 -2.77 -13.49
N PHE A 42 -0.04 -2.98 -12.21
CA PHE A 42 1.23 -3.42 -11.64
C PHE A 42 0.98 -4.57 -10.66
N ASN A 43 1.80 -5.60 -10.70
CA ASN A 43 1.60 -6.81 -9.90
C ASN A 43 2.13 -6.61 -8.46
N TRP A 44 1.26 -6.14 -7.57
CA TRP A 44 1.55 -5.97 -6.15
C TRP A 44 1.33 -7.26 -5.36
N SER A 45 2.22 -7.55 -4.41
CA SER A 45 2.06 -8.67 -3.47
C SER A 45 1.76 -8.23 -2.05
N ASP A 46 2.27 -7.07 -1.61
CA ASP A 46 2.06 -6.50 -0.27
C ASP A 46 1.89 -4.98 -0.29
N THR A 47 0.68 -4.53 -0.41
CA THR A 47 0.33 -3.10 -0.52
C THR A 47 0.13 -2.41 0.83
N THR A 48 0.17 -3.16 1.94
CA THR A 48 -0.10 -2.64 3.29
C THR A 48 1.16 -2.41 4.13
N GLN A 49 2.32 -2.80 3.62
CA GLN A 49 3.58 -2.58 4.31
C GLN A 49 3.96 -1.10 4.28
N GLY A 50 4.37 -0.58 5.44
CA GLY A 50 4.78 0.82 5.58
C GLY A 50 6.22 1.11 5.14
N TYR A 51 7.03 0.08 4.89
CA TYR A 51 8.41 0.24 4.44
C TYR A 51 8.43 0.58 2.94
N ARG A 52 8.77 1.83 2.63
CA ARG A 52 8.69 2.40 1.28
C ARG A 52 9.80 3.38 1.00
N GLY A 53 10.27 3.39 -0.24
CA GLY A 53 11.21 4.37 -0.76
C GLY A 53 10.60 5.18 -1.91
N TYR A 54 10.95 6.45 -1.98
CA TYR A 54 10.44 7.38 -2.99
C TYR A 54 11.57 8.19 -3.61
N ASN A 55 11.55 8.34 -4.91
CA ASN A 55 12.34 9.35 -5.58
C ASN A 55 11.66 10.73 -5.40
N ASN A 56 12.46 11.79 -5.20
CA ASN A 56 11.95 13.14 -4.95
C ASN A 56 11.10 13.70 -6.10
N ILE A 57 11.24 13.19 -7.30
CA ILE A 57 10.45 13.60 -8.48
C ILE A 57 8.94 13.39 -8.25
N ILE A 58 8.56 12.36 -7.47
CA ILE A 58 7.16 12.08 -7.12
C ILE A 58 6.55 13.25 -6.32
N PHE A 59 7.34 13.84 -5.41
CA PHE A 59 6.87 14.94 -4.56
C PHE A 59 6.68 16.25 -5.33
N LYS A 60 7.37 16.40 -6.45
CA LYS A 60 7.30 17.59 -7.33
C LYS A 60 6.20 17.46 -8.38
N ASP A 61 5.65 16.26 -8.60
CA ASP A 61 4.62 16.05 -9.64
C ASP A 61 3.26 16.58 -9.18
N LYS A 62 2.87 17.72 -9.76
CA LYS A 62 1.58 18.36 -9.48
C LYS A 62 0.37 17.50 -9.87
N ARG A 63 0.54 16.50 -10.75
CA ARG A 63 -0.52 15.58 -11.16
C ARG A 63 -0.91 14.62 -10.03
N ILE A 64 0.03 14.29 -9.14
CA ILE A 64 -0.15 13.39 -8.01
C ILE A 64 -0.61 14.16 -6.78
N SER A 65 0.03 15.30 -6.46
CA SER A 65 -0.33 16.21 -5.36
C SER A 65 -0.52 15.47 -4.01
N ILE A 66 0.56 14.91 -3.49
CA ILE A 66 0.52 14.06 -2.28
C ILE A 66 0.27 14.82 -0.98
N PHE A 67 0.54 16.13 -0.93
CA PHE A 67 0.39 16.99 0.26
C PHE A 67 -1.02 17.57 0.39
N ARG A 68 -2.06 16.75 0.14
CA ARG A 68 -3.45 17.19 0.26
C ARG A 68 -4.05 16.75 1.60
N ASN A 69 -4.91 17.60 2.16
CA ASN A 69 -5.58 17.35 3.45
C ASN A 69 -6.57 16.15 3.43
N ILE A 70 -6.84 15.57 2.25
CA ILE A 70 -7.67 14.37 2.12
C ILE A 70 -6.99 13.09 2.60
N PHE A 71 -5.66 13.09 2.72
CA PHE A 71 -4.87 11.95 3.15
C PHE A 71 -4.64 11.97 4.66
N LYS A 72 -5.61 11.54 5.43
CA LYS A 72 -5.57 11.61 6.91
C LYS A 72 -5.03 10.36 7.58
N LYS A 73 -5.19 9.19 6.96
CA LYS A 73 -4.84 7.88 7.54
C LYS A 73 -4.07 7.01 6.54
N TYR A 74 -4.78 6.04 5.94
CA TYR A 74 -4.20 5.05 5.03
C TYR A 74 -4.38 5.40 3.54
N GLU A 75 -5.11 6.49 3.26
CA GLU A 75 -5.50 6.87 1.91
C GLU A 75 -4.29 7.12 1.00
N LEU A 76 -3.27 7.80 1.52
CA LEU A 76 -2.04 8.07 0.76
C LEU A 76 -1.34 6.78 0.34
N LEU A 77 -1.31 5.78 1.21
CA LEU A 77 -0.63 4.51 0.93
C LEU A 77 -1.31 3.75 -0.22
N ALA A 78 -2.64 3.64 -0.19
CA ALA A 78 -3.41 3.01 -1.24
C ALA A 78 -3.35 3.81 -2.55
N TYR A 79 -3.47 5.14 -2.44
CA TYR A 79 -3.41 6.05 -3.58
C TYR A 79 -2.08 5.96 -4.33
N LEU A 80 -0.95 5.95 -3.65
CA LEU A 80 0.36 5.87 -4.29
C LEU A 80 0.58 4.52 -5.00
N ASN A 81 0.21 3.40 -4.38
CA ASN A 81 0.26 2.11 -5.06
C ASN A 81 -0.64 2.06 -6.31
N TYR A 82 -1.74 2.79 -6.32
CA TYR A 82 -2.64 2.88 -7.46
C TYR A 82 -2.10 3.81 -8.55
N ILE A 83 -1.73 5.04 -8.19
CA ILE A 83 -1.51 6.12 -9.18
C ILE A 83 -0.11 6.09 -9.80
N LEU A 84 0.93 5.68 -9.06
CA LEU A 84 2.30 5.76 -9.54
C LEU A 84 2.55 4.89 -10.78
N PRO A 85 2.16 3.61 -10.81
CA PRO A 85 2.29 2.81 -12.02
C PRO A 85 1.50 3.38 -13.20
N LEU A 86 0.26 3.85 -12.96
CA LEU A 86 -0.58 4.45 -14.00
C LEU A 86 -0.01 5.75 -14.58
N LYS A 87 0.82 6.45 -13.83
CA LYS A 87 1.52 7.65 -14.31
C LYS A 87 2.87 7.35 -14.95
N GLY A 88 3.22 6.06 -15.13
CA GLY A 88 4.45 5.64 -15.77
C GLY A 88 5.69 5.69 -14.89
N TYR A 89 5.53 5.81 -13.56
CA TYR A 89 6.66 5.70 -12.64
C TYR A 89 7.13 4.26 -12.53
N SER A 90 8.45 4.06 -12.55
CA SER A 90 9.04 2.73 -12.33
C SER A 90 8.88 2.33 -10.87
N CYS A 91 8.18 1.21 -10.66
CA CYS A 91 7.88 0.67 -9.36
C CYS A 91 8.56 -0.70 -9.18
N VAL A 92 8.88 -1.05 -7.94
CA VAL A 92 9.43 -2.37 -7.59
C VAL A 92 9.02 -2.77 -6.19
N GLU A 93 8.85 -4.08 -5.96
CA GLU A 93 8.79 -4.65 -4.62
C GLU A 93 10.15 -5.22 -4.23
N ILE A 94 10.55 -4.98 -2.99
CA ILE A 94 11.76 -5.55 -2.38
C ILE A 94 11.39 -6.43 -1.19
N PRO A 95 12.16 -7.50 -0.92
CA PRO A 95 11.86 -8.38 0.20
C PRO A 95 12.05 -7.66 1.53
N THR A 96 11.08 -7.83 2.42
CA THR A 96 11.15 -7.34 3.79
C THR A 96 10.67 -8.41 4.76
N PHE A 97 11.17 -8.37 5.98
CA PHE A 97 10.73 -9.27 7.04
C PHE A 97 10.00 -8.50 8.13
N ARG A 98 8.90 -9.05 8.65
CA ARG A 98 8.16 -8.45 9.75
C ARG A 98 7.75 -9.48 10.79
N LYS A 99 8.18 -9.24 12.02
CA LYS A 99 7.80 -10.03 13.20
C LYS A 99 6.76 -9.26 14.02
N TYR A 100 5.68 -9.93 14.39
CA TYR A 100 4.69 -9.45 15.33
C TYR A 100 4.89 -10.13 16.69
N ASN A 101 4.92 -9.35 17.78
CA ASN A 101 5.04 -9.92 19.12
C ASN A 101 3.77 -10.68 19.49
N LYS A 102 3.91 -11.94 19.92
CA LYS A 102 2.78 -12.79 20.36
C LYS A 102 2.06 -12.22 21.59
N PHE A 103 2.78 -11.51 22.47
CA PHE A 103 2.27 -11.08 23.77
C PHE A 103 1.73 -9.65 23.81
N ASN A 104 2.06 -8.80 22.86
CA ASN A 104 1.47 -7.47 22.78
C ASN A 104 0.23 -7.52 21.91
N LYS A 105 -0.95 -7.45 22.55
CA LYS A 105 -2.19 -7.11 21.86
C LYS A 105 -1.95 -5.91 20.97
N LEU A 106 -1.58 -6.19 19.72
CA LEU A 106 -1.55 -5.28 18.57
C LEU A 106 -1.20 -3.81 18.88
N ASN A 107 0.09 -3.49 18.93
CA ASN A 107 0.57 -2.12 18.70
C ASN A 107 0.36 -1.69 17.21
N SER A 108 -0.56 -2.32 16.52
CA SER A 108 -1.01 -1.91 15.21
C SER A 108 -2.11 -0.89 15.39
N LYS A 109 -1.99 0.28 14.77
CA LYS A 109 -3.08 1.28 14.69
C LYS A 109 -4.37 0.71 14.09
N ILE A 110 -4.32 -0.51 13.57
CA ILE A 110 -5.42 -1.28 13.00
C ILE A 110 -5.93 -2.22 14.09
N LYS A 111 -6.80 -1.74 14.94
CA LYS A 111 -7.48 -2.54 15.97
C LYS A 111 -8.86 -2.93 15.47
N GLY A 112 -9.12 -4.25 15.37
CA GLY A 112 -10.45 -4.81 15.16
C GLY A 112 -10.92 -4.93 13.71
N PHE A 113 -12.11 -5.50 13.56
CA PHE A 113 -12.77 -5.78 12.28
C PHE A 113 -13.14 -4.51 11.52
N SER A 114 -13.54 -3.46 12.23
CA SER A 114 -13.90 -2.16 11.64
C SER A 114 -12.74 -1.48 10.92
N SER A 115 -11.50 -1.63 11.42
CA SER A 115 -10.31 -1.06 10.79
C SER A 115 -9.94 -1.77 9.48
N ASN A 116 -10.21 -3.07 9.38
CA ASN A 116 -10.00 -3.82 8.13
C ASN A 116 -11.02 -3.39 7.06
N LEU A 117 -12.27 -3.15 7.45
CA LEU A 117 -13.30 -2.60 6.55
C LEU A 117 -12.95 -1.18 6.08
N GLU A 118 -12.38 -0.35 6.96
CA GLU A 118 -11.93 0.99 6.59
C GLU A 118 -10.83 0.95 5.52
N ILE A 119 -9.86 0.05 5.67
CA ILE A 119 -8.79 -0.14 4.67
C ILE A 119 -9.35 -0.58 3.32
N ILE A 120 -10.32 -1.49 3.31
CA ILE A 120 -10.99 -1.95 2.08
C ILE A 120 -11.78 -0.79 1.43
N LYS A 121 -12.51 0.00 2.20
CA LYS A 121 -13.22 1.20 1.69
C LYS A 121 -12.24 2.21 1.07
N VAL A 122 -11.12 2.45 1.72
CA VAL A 122 -10.07 3.34 1.21
C VAL A 122 -9.48 2.80 -0.10
N LEU A 123 -9.26 1.50 -0.18
CA LEU A 123 -8.80 0.83 -1.38
C LEU A 123 -9.74 1.08 -2.57
N PHE A 124 -11.04 0.81 -2.41
CA PHE A 124 -12.03 1.07 -3.47
C PHE A 124 -12.09 2.53 -3.87
N LYS A 125 -12.07 3.46 -2.90
CA LYS A 125 -12.02 4.90 -3.20
C LYS A 125 -10.77 5.27 -4.01
N ALA A 126 -9.61 4.68 -3.71
CA ALA A 126 -8.39 4.91 -4.47
C ALA A 126 -8.52 4.38 -5.91
N CYS A 127 -9.00 3.14 -6.07
CA CYS A 127 -9.16 2.49 -7.38
C CYS A 127 -10.21 3.16 -8.27
N TRP A 128 -11.27 3.73 -7.69
CA TRP A 128 -12.27 4.50 -8.43
C TRP A 128 -11.86 5.96 -8.68
N GLY A 129 -10.61 6.30 -8.40
CA GLY A 129 -10.09 7.64 -8.71
C GLY A 129 -10.60 8.75 -7.80
N HIS A 130 -11.26 8.42 -6.66
CA HIS A 130 -11.77 9.42 -5.72
C HIS A 130 -10.69 10.37 -5.21
N PHE A 131 -9.45 9.88 -5.12
CA PHE A 131 -8.31 10.69 -4.71
C PHE A 131 -7.56 11.32 -5.89
N ASN A 132 -7.99 11.12 -7.13
CA ASN A 132 -7.38 11.79 -8.26
C ASN A 132 -7.64 13.29 -8.18
N LYS A 133 -6.64 14.08 -8.60
CA LYS A 133 -6.83 15.52 -8.71
C LYS A 133 -7.86 15.78 -9.81
N LYS A 134 -8.98 16.43 -9.49
CA LYS A 134 -9.88 16.99 -10.50
C LYS A 134 -9.09 18.03 -11.30
N ARG A 135 -9.19 17.96 -12.61
CA ARG A 135 -8.61 18.96 -13.53
C ARG A 135 -9.28 20.29 -13.34
#